data_40edd3bd1e199c05162ea85fb95b078b
#
_entry.id   40edd3bd1e199c05162ea85fb95b078b
#
_cell.length_a   1.000
_cell.length_b   1.000
_cell.length_c   1.000
_cell.angle_alpha   90.00
_cell.angle_beta   90.00
_cell.angle_gamma   90.00
#
_symmetry.space_group_name_H-M   'P 1'
#
loop_
_entity.id
_entity.type
_entity.pdbx_description
1 polymer ?
#
loop_
_entity_poly.entity_id
_entity_poly.type
_entity_poly.pdbx_seq_one_letter_code
_entity_poly.pdbx_strand_id
1 'polypeptide(L)'
;VRSIVGLALRLVRQWWPHLVALAAACGIVAATIAGALGVGDALTRGLKRLALARLGGIQAAVLSDGFFRAQLADETAARWRSQAAGTGAPAADMLVPAIVMEVSLEVATDGGRAGGPARATLLASDGLQSLGFVPAIQTPAADSVVINSVLADSLGARPGDPVVLRMTKVGDVPADSPLGRRTAESWSRRLEVAEVLPAAGLGEFSLRPTQVTGALAVTSLATAQALLRRAEPIANTLLSVAG
;
A
#
# COMPACT_ATOMS: atom_id res chain seq x y z
N VAL A 1 64.63 -35.18 -25.06
CA VAL A 1 63.83 -34.35 -24.13
C VAL A 1 62.33 -34.69 -24.33
N ARG A 2 61.85 -35.69 -23.57
CA ARG A 2 60.41 -36.00 -23.57
C ARG A 2 59.70 -34.82 -22.95
N SER A 3 58.92 -34.13 -23.76
CA SER A 3 58.24 -32.91 -23.42
C SER A 3 57.39 -33.07 -22.15
N ILE A 4 57.52 -32.15 -21.20
CA ILE A 4 56.71 -32.03 -19.96
C ILE A 4 55.22 -32.10 -20.30
N VAL A 5 54.83 -31.58 -21.45
CA VAL A 5 53.48 -31.63 -21.99
C VAL A 5 53.01 -33.06 -22.26
N GLY A 6 53.91 -33.97 -22.79
CA GLY A 6 53.54 -35.35 -23.01
C GLY A 6 53.33 -36.15 -21.70
N LEU A 7 54.07 -35.80 -20.67
CA LEU A 7 53.90 -36.41 -19.33
C LEU A 7 52.58 -35.93 -18.67
N ALA A 8 52.29 -34.65 -18.82
CA ALA A 8 51.03 -34.06 -18.30
C ALA A 8 49.80 -34.68 -18.98
N LEU A 9 49.85 -34.85 -20.30
CA LEU A 9 48.76 -35.50 -21.05
C LEU A 9 48.52 -36.97 -20.68
N ARG A 10 49.61 -37.73 -20.40
CA ARG A 10 49.48 -39.10 -19.89
C ARG A 10 48.86 -39.15 -18.48
N LEU A 11 49.30 -38.27 -17.57
CA LEU A 11 48.75 -38.15 -16.23
C LEU A 11 47.26 -37.80 -16.28
N VAL A 12 46.87 -36.80 -17.07
CA VAL A 12 45.44 -36.41 -17.26
C VAL A 12 44.61 -37.58 -17.78
N ARG A 13 45.14 -38.36 -18.76
CA ARG A 13 44.41 -39.48 -19.33
C ARG A 13 44.25 -40.64 -18.33
N GLN A 14 45.25 -40.87 -17.48
CA GLN A 14 45.21 -41.94 -16.47
C GLN A 14 44.26 -41.59 -15.32
N TRP A 15 44.19 -40.30 -14.93
CA TRP A 15 43.34 -39.83 -13.83
C TRP A 15 42.02 -39.24 -14.31
N TRP A 16 41.71 -39.37 -15.61
CA TRP A 16 40.49 -38.84 -16.21
C TRP A 16 39.19 -39.12 -15.42
N PRO A 17 38.94 -40.37 -14.98
CA PRO A 17 37.69 -40.69 -14.25
C PRO A 17 37.61 -39.93 -12.90
N HIS A 18 38.75 -39.74 -12.22
CA HIS A 18 38.78 -38.98 -10.96
C HIS A 18 38.59 -37.49 -11.20
N LEU A 19 39.15 -36.94 -12.27
CA LEU A 19 38.95 -35.55 -12.64
C LEU A 19 37.48 -35.26 -13.02
N VAL A 20 36.84 -36.17 -13.74
CA VAL A 20 35.42 -36.06 -14.10
C VAL A 20 34.55 -36.16 -12.84
N ALA A 21 34.84 -37.09 -11.93
CA ALA A 21 34.11 -37.20 -10.67
C ALA A 21 34.25 -35.95 -9.80
N LEU A 22 35.46 -35.39 -9.71
CA LEU A 22 35.69 -34.14 -8.99
C LEU A 22 34.97 -32.96 -9.63
N ALA A 23 35.04 -32.84 -10.95
CA ALA A 23 34.32 -31.79 -11.70
C ALA A 23 32.81 -31.91 -11.52
N ALA A 24 32.26 -33.13 -11.56
CA ALA A 24 30.85 -33.39 -11.31
C ALA A 24 30.44 -33.00 -9.90
N ALA A 25 31.24 -33.38 -8.88
CA ALA A 25 30.98 -32.99 -7.50
C ALA A 25 30.99 -31.48 -7.30
N CYS A 26 32.01 -30.79 -7.83
CA CYS A 26 32.06 -29.31 -7.82
C CYS A 26 30.88 -28.68 -8.57
N GLY A 27 30.50 -29.29 -9.70
CA GLY A 27 29.36 -28.83 -10.50
C GLY A 27 28.02 -28.93 -9.73
N ILE A 28 27.80 -30.04 -9.02
CA ILE A 28 26.61 -30.24 -8.19
C ILE A 28 26.56 -29.21 -7.07
N VAL A 29 27.67 -28.99 -6.36
CA VAL A 29 27.74 -27.98 -5.29
C VAL A 29 27.49 -26.59 -5.84
N ALA A 30 28.11 -26.22 -6.95
CA ALA A 30 27.90 -24.93 -7.59
C ALA A 30 26.46 -24.75 -8.07
N ALA A 31 25.84 -25.80 -8.64
CA ALA A 31 24.46 -25.76 -9.09
C ALA A 31 23.47 -25.61 -7.94
N THR A 32 23.71 -26.30 -6.80
CA THR A 32 22.84 -26.18 -5.61
C THR A 32 22.93 -24.76 -5.01
N ILE A 33 24.12 -24.18 -4.91
CA ILE A 33 24.29 -22.81 -4.41
C ILE A 33 23.64 -21.82 -5.35
N ALA A 34 23.92 -21.92 -6.66
CA ALA A 34 23.34 -21.02 -7.66
C ALA A 34 21.80 -21.13 -7.70
N GLY A 35 21.27 -22.36 -7.59
CA GLY A 35 19.85 -22.62 -7.53
C GLY A 35 19.20 -21.99 -6.30
N ALA A 36 19.79 -22.17 -5.12
CA ALA A 36 19.30 -21.59 -3.88
C ALA A 36 19.29 -20.05 -3.92
N LEU A 37 20.37 -19.43 -4.41
CA LEU A 37 20.46 -17.99 -4.60
C LEU A 37 19.44 -17.48 -5.64
N GLY A 38 19.27 -18.23 -6.74
CA GLY A 38 18.31 -17.88 -7.79
C GLY A 38 16.86 -17.89 -7.28
N VAL A 39 16.48 -18.88 -6.47
CA VAL A 39 15.14 -18.95 -5.85
C VAL A 39 14.95 -17.80 -4.87
N GLY A 40 15.94 -17.51 -4.02
CA GLY A 40 15.88 -16.38 -3.07
C GLY A 40 15.69 -15.04 -3.77
N ASP A 41 16.43 -14.80 -4.85
CA ASP A 41 16.34 -13.58 -5.63
C ASP A 41 15.01 -13.47 -6.41
N ALA A 42 14.53 -14.58 -6.98
CA ALA A 42 13.22 -14.63 -7.65
C ALA A 42 12.07 -14.35 -6.67
N LEU A 43 12.12 -14.91 -5.44
CA LEU A 43 11.14 -14.66 -4.41
C LEU A 43 11.15 -13.19 -3.97
N THR A 44 12.32 -12.63 -3.72
CA THR A 44 12.48 -11.23 -3.33
C THR A 44 11.94 -10.28 -4.39
N ARG A 45 12.25 -10.54 -5.67
CA ARG A 45 11.73 -9.75 -6.80
C ARG A 45 10.21 -9.89 -6.93
N GLY A 46 9.69 -11.11 -6.75
CA GLY A 46 8.25 -11.39 -6.77
C GLY A 46 7.50 -10.61 -5.70
N LEU A 47 7.97 -10.68 -4.45
CA LEU A 47 7.39 -9.94 -3.33
C LEU A 47 7.47 -8.43 -3.53
N LYS A 48 8.60 -7.93 -4.04
CA LYS A 48 8.75 -6.50 -4.36
C LYS A 48 7.77 -6.05 -5.44
N ARG A 49 7.57 -6.83 -6.49
CA ARG A 49 6.59 -6.52 -7.55
C ARG A 49 5.17 -6.48 -7.01
N LEU A 50 4.79 -7.44 -6.17
CA LEU A 50 3.48 -7.46 -5.52
C LEU A 50 3.28 -6.26 -4.60
N ALA A 51 4.28 -5.90 -3.80
CA ALA A 51 4.23 -4.72 -2.94
C ALA A 51 4.08 -3.43 -3.74
N LEU A 52 4.83 -3.28 -4.84
CA LEU A 52 4.73 -2.11 -5.71
C LEU A 52 3.40 -2.05 -6.47
N ALA A 53 2.84 -3.18 -6.89
CA ALA A 53 1.54 -3.20 -7.54
C ALA A 53 0.41 -2.67 -6.65
N ARG A 54 0.51 -2.86 -5.32
CA ARG A 54 -0.44 -2.31 -4.33
C ARG A 54 -0.32 -0.81 -4.11
N LEU A 55 0.80 -0.22 -4.49
CA LEU A 55 1.06 1.22 -4.35
C LEU A 55 0.71 2.01 -5.63
N GLY A 56 0.42 1.33 -6.74
CA GLY A 56 0.18 1.99 -8.02
C GLY A 56 1.39 2.82 -8.46
N GLY A 57 1.19 4.10 -8.73
CA GLY A 57 2.24 5.07 -9.07
C GLY A 57 2.87 5.77 -7.88
N ILE A 58 2.50 5.41 -6.64
CA ILE A 58 3.02 6.05 -5.43
C ILE A 58 4.46 5.62 -5.20
N GLN A 59 5.38 6.58 -5.18
CA GLN A 59 6.82 6.35 -4.94
C GLN A 59 7.21 6.55 -3.49
N ALA A 60 6.57 7.52 -2.82
CA ALA A 60 6.81 7.83 -1.42
C ALA A 60 5.52 8.27 -0.74
N ALA A 61 5.41 8.01 0.53
CA ALA A 61 4.31 8.48 1.37
C ALA A 61 4.85 9.05 2.67
N VAL A 62 4.36 10.22 3.03
CA VAL A 62 4.63 10.85 4.33
C VAL A 62 3.34 10.77 5.14
N LEU A 63 3.37 10.02 6.22
CA LEU A 63 2.26 9.88 7.14
C LEU A 63 2.52 10.70 8.40
N SER A 64 1.48 11.36 8.89
CA SER A 64 1.49 12.10 10.14
C SER A 64 0.45 11.52 11.09
N ASP A 65 0.78 11.47 12.38
CA ASP A 65 -0.18 11.09 13.42
C ASP A 65 -1.25 12.16 13.64
N GLY A 66 -0.97 13.40 13.21
CA GLY A 66 -1.88 14.54 13.28
C GLY A 66 -2.33 15.00 11.89
N PHE A 67 -3.36 15.86 11.88
CA PHE A 67 -3.83 16.49 10.65
C PHE A 67 -3.06 17.79 10.39
N PHE A 68 -2.76 18.04 9.14
CA PHE A 68 -2.17 19.26 8.62
C PHE A 68 -3.04 19.87 7.51
N ARG A 69 -2.77 21.10 7.12
CA ARG A 69 -3.50 21.76 6.03
C ARG A 69 -3.19 21.08 4.69
N ALA A 70 -4.22 20.75 3.91
CA ALA A 70 -4.04 20.10 2.61
C ALA A 70 -3.16 20.92 1.64
N GLN A 71 -3.19 22.26 1.75
CA GLN A 71 -2.34 23.19 0.99
C GLN A 71 -0.83 22.97 1.18
N LEU A 72 -0.43 22.30 2.27
CA LEU A 72 0.96 21.93 2.51
C LEU A 72 1.52 21.05 1.38
N ALA A 73 0.67 20.30 0.70
CA ALA A 73 1.06 19.48 -0.47
C ALA A 73 1.63 20.38 -1.59
N ASP A 74 0.92 21.46 -1.94
CA ASP A 74 1.33 22.37 -3.00
C ASP A 74 2.58 23.17 -2.61
N GLU A 75 2.63 23.64 -1.36
CA GLU A 75 3.78 24.37 -0.81
C GLU A 75 5.04 23.49 -0.83
N THR A 76 4.90 22.24 -0.41
CA THR A 76 6.02 21.28 -0.38
C THR A 76 6.45 20.88 -1.79
N ALA A 77 5.49 20.64 -2.69
CA ALA A 77 5.79 20.34 -4.09
C ALA A 77 6.54 21.51 -4.77
N ALA A 78 6.14 22.76 -4.50
CA ALA A 78 6.81 23.94 -5.04
C ALA A 78 8.25 24.06 -4.52
N ARG A 79 8.48 23.86 -3.23
CA ARG A 79 9.82 23.87 -2.61
C ARG A 79 10.69 22.75 -3.17
N TRP A 80 10.14 21.54 -3.29
CA TRP A 80 10.88 20.40 -3.82
C TRP A 80 11.33 20.62 -5.27
N ARG A 81 10.42 21.11 -6.13
CA ARG A 81 10.76 21.47 -7.50
C ARG A 81 11.88 22.51 -7.60
N SER A 82 11.84 23.55 -6.75
CA SER A 82 12.88 24.58 -6.72
C SER A 82 14.25 24.04 -6.28
N GLN A 83 14.28 23.09 -5.34
CA GLN A 83 15.51 22.45 -4.88
C GLN A 83 16.04 21.43 -5.90
N ALA A 84 15.16 20.63 -6.52
CA ALA A 84 15.53 19.64 -7.52
C ALA A 84 16.15 20.29 -8.77
N ALA A 85 15.68 21.46 -9.17
CA ALA A 85 16.24 22.22 -10.27
C ALA A 85 17.73 22.59 -10.07
N GLY A 86 18.20 22.68 -8.81
CA GLY A 86 19.60 22.96 -8.47
C GLY A 86 20.48 21.73 -8.30
N THR A 87 19.91 20.56 -8.09
CA THR A 87 20.68 19.34 -7.73
C THR A 87 20.58 18.20 -8.73
N GLY A 88 19.72 18.30 -9.75
CA GLY A 88 19.46 17.21 -10.70
C GLY A 88 18.81 15.98 -10.04
N ALA A 89 18.28 16.15 -8.82
CA ALA A 89 17.54 15.07 -8.15
C ALA A 89 16.17 14.88 -8.82
N PRO A 90 15.63 13.63 -8.82
CA PRO A 90 14.28 13.41 -9.32
C PRO A 90 13.30 14.26 -8.51
N ALA A 91 12.61 15.17 -9.19
CA ALA A 91 11.52 15.91 -8.58
C ALA A 91 10.34 14.97 -8.38
N ALA A 92 9.65 15.08 -7.24
CA ALA A 92 8.32 14.50 -7.15
C ALA A 92 7.41 15.38 -8.03
N ASP A 93 6.93 14.81 -9.12
CA ASP A 93 6.15 15.59 -10.08
C ASP A 93 4.82 16.04 -9.50
N MET A 94 4.25 15.26 -8.59
CA MET A 94 2.99 15.58 -7.94
C MET A 94 2.93 15.06 -6.50
N LEU A 95 2.52 15.93 -5.57
CA LEU A 95 2.16 15.54 -4.21
C LEU A 95 0.64 15.61 -4.05
N VAL A 96 0.05 14.47 -3.73
CA VAL A 96 -1.39 14.34 -3.55
C VAL A 96 -1.71 14.29 -2.06
N PRO A 97 -2.50 15.25 -1.53
CA PRO A 97 -2.96 15.20 -0.14
C PRO A 97 -4.02 14.12 0.01
N ALA A 98 -3.92 13.35 1.08
CA ALA A 98 -4.85 12.28 1.40
C ALA A 98 -5.12 12.19 2.90
N ILE A 99 -6.23 11.57 3.26
CA ILE A 99 -6.51 11.13 4.61
C ILE A 99 -6.49 9.60 4.60
N VAL A 100 -5.58 9.01 5.36
CA VAL A 100 -5.47 7.57 5.55
C VAL A 100 -5.64 7.25 7.01
N MET A 101 -6.70 6.50 7.36
CA MET A 101 -6.99 6.18 8.75
C MET A 101 -7.80 4.88 8.87
N GLU A 102 -7.83 4.30 10.05
CA GLU A 102 -8.70 3.17 10.35
C GLU A 102 -10.10 3.66 10.72
N VAL A 103 -11.11 3.05 10.12
CA VAL A 103 -12.52 3.33 10.34
C VAL A 103 -13.29 2.03 10.55
N SER A 104 -14.50 2.15 11.08
CA SER A 104 -15.46 1.05 11.12
C SER A 104 -16.63 1.37 10.21
N LEU A 105 -17.04 0.41 9.40
CA LEU A 105 -18.20 0.51 8.54
C LEU A 105 -19.25 -0.52 8.99
N GLU A 106 -20.51 -0.14 8.84
CA GLU A 106 -21.66 -0.96 9.16
C GLU A 106 -22.76 -0.67 8.13
N VAL A 107 -23.45 -1.69 7.63
CA VAL A 107 -24.59 -1.47 6.72
C VAL A 107 -25.76 -0.91 7.52
N ALA A 108 -26.32 0.20 7.05
CA ALA A 108 -27.51 0.80 7.66
C ALA A 108 -28.76 0.08 7.16
N THR A 109 -29.21 -0.94 7.88
CA THR A 109 -30.44 -1.68 7.54
C THR A 109 -31.57 -1.30 8.46
N ASP A 110 -32.70 -0.89 7.87
CA ASP A 110 -33.96 -0.70 8.62
C ASP A 110 -34.62 -2.05 8.86
N GLY A 111 -34.10 -2.86 9.78
CA GLY A 111 -34.82 -4.09 10.15
C GLY A 111 -34.05 -5.40 10.22
N GLY A 112 -32.77 -5.36 10.48
CA GLY A 112 -32.10 -6.55 11.00
C GLY A 112 -31.32 -7.42 10.01
N ARG A 113 -30.09 -7.62 10.34
CA ARG A 113 -29.04 -8.47 9.76
C ARG A 113 -28.25 -7.87 8.61
N ALA A 114 -27.57 -6.83 8.93
CA ALA A 114 -26.29 -6.55 8.30
C ALA A 114 -25.20 -7.37 8.99
N GLY A 115 -24.16 -7.68 8.28
CA GLY A 115 -22.90 -8.13 8.88
C GLY A 115 -22.51 -7.15 10.00
N GLY A 116 -21.82 -7.63 11.04
CA GLY A 116 -21.35 -6.76 12.12
C GLY A 116 -20.41 -5.65 11.60
N PRO A 117 -20.07 -4.67 12.48
CA PRO A 117 -19.17 -3.60 12.08
C PRO A 117 -17.81 -4.15 11.61
N ALA A 118 -17.41 -3.81 10.39
CA ALA A 118 -16.15 -4.21 9.83
C ALA A 118 -15.13 -3.07 9.95
N ARG A 119 -13.90 -3.39 10.34
CA ARG A 119 -12.78 -2.44 10.32
C ARG A 119 -12.19 -2.37 8.92
N ALA A 120 -11.92 -1.17 8.45
CA ALA A 120 -11.32 -0.92 7.15
C ALA A 120 -10.33 0.24 7.22
N THR A 121 -9.39 0.25 6.30
CA THR A 121 -8.58 1.44 6.03
C THR A 121 -9.40 2.37 5.15
N LEU A 122 -9.57 3.62 5.58
CA LEU A 122 -10.15 4.68 4.76
C LEU A 122 -9.04 5.39 4.01
N LEU A 123 -9.17 5.49 2.69
CA LEU A 123 -8.39 6.36 1.83
C LEU A 123 -9.30 7.46 1.30
N ALA A 124 -9.07 8.69 1.70
CA ALA A 124 -9.80 9.84 1.16
C ALA A 124 -8.85 10.77 0.42
N SER A 125 -9.10 11.01 -0.84
CA SER A 125 -8.31 11.91 -1.69
C SER A 125 -9.14 12.33 -2.91
N ASP A 126 -8.94 13.56 -3.37
CA ASP A 126 -9.52 14.03 -4.61
C ASP A 126 -8.61 13.77 -5.83
N GLY A 127 -7.37 13.37 -5.58
CA GLY A 127 -6.37 13.04 -6.61
C GLY A 127 -6.25 11.54 -6.94
N LEU A 128 -7.30 10.74 -6.75
CA LEU A 128 -7.24 9.27 -6.96
C LEU A 128 -6.78 8.87 -8.36
N GLN A 129 -7.18 9.62 -9.38
CA GLN A 129 -6.79 9.35 -10.78
C GLN A 129 -5.29 9.49 -11.01
N SER A 130 -4.65 10.40 -10.27
CA SER A 130 -3.22 10.67 -10.37
C SER A 130 -2.37 9.63 -9.63
N LEU A 131 -2.96 8.75 -8.81
CA LEU A 131 -2.22 7.73 -8.06
C LEU A 131 -1.70 6.58 -8.93
N GLY A 132 -2.00 6.57 -10.23
CA GLY A 132 -1.43 5.61 -11.19
C GLY A 132 -1.96 4.18 -11.05
N PHE A 133 -3.13 3.98 -10.44
CA PHE A 133 -3.79 2.68 -10.41
C PHE A 133 -4.46 2.35 -11.75
N VAL A 134 -4.47 1.07 -12.10
CA VAL A 134 -5.13 0.58 -13.32
C VAL A 134 -6.17 -0.49 -12.91
N PRO A 135 -7.46 -0.31 -13.28
CA PRO A 135 -8.04 0.87 -13.94
C PRO A 135 -8.00 2.13 -13.08
N ALA A 136 -7.95 3.29 -13.72
CA ALA A 136 -8.05 4.56 -13.02
C ALA A 136 -9.45 4.72 -12.41
N ILE A 137 -9.52 5.11 -11.14
CA ILE A 137 -10.78 5.28 -10.43
C ILE A 137 -11.07 6.76 -10.29
N GLN A 138 -12.29 7.14 -10.58
CA GLN A 138 -12.76 8.50 -10.36
C GLN A 138 -12.97 8.74 -8.86
N THR A 139 -12.78 9.97 -8.43
CA THR A 139 -13.10 10.38 -7.06
C THR A 139 -14.58 10.16 -6.80
N PRO A 140 -14.97 9.42 -5.77
CA PRO A 140 -16.38 9.21 -5.45
C PRO A 140 -17.11 10.53 -5.21
N ALA A 141 -18.40 10.56 -5.56
CA ALA A 141 -19.25 11.72 -5.32
C ALA A 141 -19.33 12.04 -3.82
N ALA A 142 -19.85 13.22 -3.49
CA ALA A 142 -20.14 13.57 -2.10
C ALA A 142 -21.09 12.53 -1.48
N ASP A 143 -20.85 12.18 -0.24
CA ASP A 143 -21.64 11.20 0.51
C ASP A 143 -21.65 9.77 -0.08
N SER A 144 -20.71 9.45 -0.95
CA SER A 144 -20.51 8.12 -1.48
C SER A 144 -19.17 7.51 -1.05
N VAL A 145 -19.13 6.19 -1.05
CA VAL A 145 -17.94 5.40 -0.71
C VAL A 145 -17.78 4.26 -1.72
N VAL A 146 -16.56 4.06 -2.16
CA VAL A 146 -16.17 2.88 -2.93
C VAL A 146 -15.49 1.91 -1.96
N ILE A 147 -15.88 0.66 -1.97
CA ILE A 147 -15.34 -0.37 -1.07
C ILE A 147 -14.68 -1.47 -1.88
N ASN A 148 -13.71 -2.18 -1.30
CA ASN A 148 -13.16 -3.35 -1.97
C ASN A 148 -14.01 -4.62 -1.68
N SER A 149 -13.80 -5.67 -2.47
CA SER A 149 -14.54 -6.93 -2.34
C SER A 149 -14.40 -7.54 -0.94
N VAL A 150 -13.23 -7.42 -0.31
CA VAL A 150 -12.99 -7.93 1.06
C VAL A 150 -13.93 -7.26 2.07
N LEU A 151 -14.08 -5.94 1.97
CA LEU A 151 -14.99 -5.19 2.84
C LEU A 151 -16.46 -5.46 2.48
N ALA A 152 -16.77 -5.54 1.18
CA ALA A 152 -18.12 -5.87 0.70
C ALA A 152 -18.59 -7.24 1.21
N ASP A 153 -17.74 -8.26 1.13
CA ASP A 153 -18.05 -9.61 1.63
C ASP A 153 -18.23 -9.62 3.15
N SER A 154 -17.39 -8.88 3.90
CA SER A 154 -17.51 -8.83 5.37
C SER A 154 -18.76 -8.10 5.85
N LEU A 155 -19.21 -7.11 5.09
CA LEU A 155 -20.43 -6.34 5.38
C LEU A 155 -21.69 -6.96 4.78
N GLY A 156 -21.56 -7.81 3.76
CA GLY A 156 -22.67 -8.24 2.90
C GLY A 156 -23.24 -7.10 2.06
N ALA A 157 -22.43 -6.06 1.80
CA ALA A 157 -22.85 -4.83 1.12
C ALA A 157 -22.74 -4.93 -0.40
N ARG A 158 -23.64 -4.23 -1.09
CA ARG A 158 -23.69 -4.15 -2.56
C ARG A 158 -23.69 -2.67 -2.99
N PRO A 159 -23.38 -2.38 -4.25
CA PRO A 159 -23.57 -1.04 -4.79
C PRO A 159 -25.02 -0.57 -4.59
N GLY A 160 -25.20 0.67 -4.12
CA GLY A 160 -26.47 1.27 -3.74
C GLY A 160 -26.86 1.10 -2.25
N ASP A 161 -26.18 0.22 -1.51
CA ASP A 161 -26.51 0.02 -0.10
C ASP A 161 -26.03 1.21 0.75
N PRO A 162 -26.85 1.65 1.72
CA PRO A 162 -26.44 2.66 2.68
C PRO A 162 -25.52 2.05 3.75
N VAL A 163 -24.38 2.68 3.98
CA VAL A 163 -23.43 2.30 5.03
C VAL A 163 -23.19 3.45 5.99
N VAL A 164 -22.96 3.15 7.24
CA VAL A 164 -22.55 4.12 8.26
C VAL A 164 -21.06 3.95 8.51
N LEU A 165 -20.31 4.96 8.12
CA LEU A 165 -18.89 5.06 8.43
C LEU A 165 -18.75 5.68 9.82
N ARG A 166 -18.03 4.99 10.71
CA ARG A 166 -17.76 5.45 12.07
C ARG A 166 -16.26 5.57 12.30
N MET A 167 -15.88 6.64 12.92
CA MET A 167 -14.52 6.87 13.37
C MET A 167 -14.51 7.13 14.87
N THR A 168 -13.62 6.45 15.57
CA THR A 168 -13.37 6.71 16.98
C THR A 168 -12.14 7.59 17.09
N LYS A 169 -12.29 8.79 17.63
CA LYS A 169 -11.15 9.62 17.98
C LYS A 169 -10.37 8.93 19.10
N VAL A 170 -9.19 8.46 18.80
CA VAL A 170 -8.23 8.12 19.85
C VAL A 170 -7.83 9.45 20.48
N GLY A 171 -8.20 9.66 21.73
CA GLY A 171 -7.88 10.92 22.42
C GLY A 171 -6.37 11.14 22.49
N ASP A 172 -5.95 12.40 22.39
CA ASP A 172 -4.53 12.84 22.47
C ASP A 172 -3.88 12.51 23.85
N VAL A 173 -4.64 11.97 24.78
CA VAL A 173 -4.15 11.58 26.11
C VAL A 173 -4.03 10.07 26.19
N PRO A 174 -2.82 9.52 26.46
CA PRO A 174 -2.64 8.09 26.65
C PRO A 174 -3.59 7.53 27.70
N ALA A 175 -4.13 6.34 27.45
CA ALA A 175 -5.10 5.68 28.31
C ALA A 175 -4.57 5.43 29.74
N ASP A 176 -3.28 5.46 29.94
CA ASP A 176 -2.56 5.26 31.20
C ASP A 176 -2.42 6.54 32.04
N SER A 177 -2.94 7.68 31.56
CA SER A 177 -2.95 8.89 32.36
C SER A 177 -4.07 8.84 33.42
N PRO A 178 -3.78 9.08 34.72
CA PRO A 178 -4.78 9.08 35.79
C PRO A 178 -5.91 10.11 35.60
N LEU A 179 -5.71 11.07 34.70
CA LEU A 179 -6.67 12.12 34.37
C LEU A 179 -7.34 11.89 33.00
N GLY A 180 -7.01 10.80 32.29
CA GLY A 180 -7.56 10.45 31.00
C GLY A 180 -9.02 10.00 31.11
N ARG A 181 -9.97 10.92 30.99
CA ARG A 181 -11.37 10.54 30.71
C ARG A 181 -11.45 10.00 29.31
N ARG A 182 -11.83 8.73 29.15
CA ARG A 182 -12.20 8.11 27.89
C ARG A 182 -13.50 8.73 27.37
N THR A 183 -13.44 9.96 26.90
CA THR A 183 -14.51 10.49 26.05
C THR A 183 -14.16 10.08 24.64
N ALA A 184 -14.50 8.85 24.27
CA ALA A 184 -14.41 8.41 22.89
C ALA A 184 -15.46 9.17 22.08
N GLU A 185 -15.12 10.33 21.58
CA GLU A 185 -15.95 11.00 20.57
C GLU A 185 -15.96 10.12 19.33
N SER A 186 -17.11 9.53 19.03
CA SER A 186 -17.31 8.80 17.77
C SER A 186 -18.04 9.73 16.81
N TRP A 187 -17.44 9.89 15.64
CA TRP A 187 -18.09 10.57 14.53
C TRP A 187 -18.63 9.52 13.56
N SER A 188 -19.84 9.75 13.08
CA SER A 188 -20.46 8.86 12.11
C SER A 188 -21.09 9.64 10.99
N ARG A 189 -21.06 9.07 9.79
CA ARG A 189 -21.70 9.61 8.59
C ARG A 189 -22.31 8.48 7.79
N ARG A 190 -23.53 8.70 7.28
CA ARG A 190 -24.17 7.78 6.36
C ARG A 190 -23.69 8.08 4.95
N LEU A 191 -23.25 7.05 4.27
CA LEU A 191 -22.73 7.10 2.89
C LEU A 191 -23.45 6.03 2.08
N GLU A 192 -23.43 6.17 0.75
CA GLU A 192 -23.92 5.16 -0.18
C GLU A 192 -22.73 4.44 -0.83
N VAL A 193 -22.80 3.13 -0.95
CA VAL A 193 -21.81 2.34 -1.68
C VAL A 193 -21.96 2.61 -3.17
N ALA A 194 -21.03 3.37 -3.76
CA ALA A 194 -21.07 3.67 -5.18
C ALA A 194 -20.63 2.48 -6.05
N GLU A 195 -19.58 1.80 -5.63
CA GLU A 195 -18.94 0.72 -6.38
C GLU A 195 -18.19 -0.24 -5.45
N VAL A 196 -18.07 -1.50 -5.89
CA VAL A 196 -17.24 -2.52 -5.23
C VAL A 196 -16.07 -2.85 -6.14
N LEU A 197 -14.86 -2.53 -5.68
CA LEU A 197 -13.62 -2.81 -6.39
C LEU A 197 -13.19 -4.26 -6.21
N PRO A 198 -12.61 -4.87 -7.26
CA PRO A 198 -11.94 -6.15 -7.10
C PRO A 198 -10.76 -6.02 -6.14
N ALA A 199 -10.32 -7.14 -5.53
CA ALA A 199 -9.10 -7.20 -4.75
C ALA A 199 -7.86 -7.17 -5.67
N ALA A 200 -7.73 -6.09 -6.44
CA ALA A 200 -6.64 -5.82 -7.38
C ALA A 200 -6.47 -4.30 -7.54
N GLY A 201 -5.30 -3.85 -7.90
CA GLY A 201 -5.02 -2.43 -8.09
C GLY A 201 -5.31 -1.60 -6.86
N LEU A 202 -6.15 -0.56 -6.96
CA LEU A 202 -6.54 0.26 -5.80
C LEU A 202 -7.23 -0.56 -4.70
N GLY A 203 -7.99 -1.61 -5.05
CA GLY A 203 -8.65 -2.47 -4.05
C GLY A 203 -7.70 -3.24 -3.13
N GLU A 204 -6.41 -3.33 -3.47
CA GLU A 204 -5.34 -3.88 -2.64
C GLU A 204 -4.47 -2.82 -1.98
N PHE A 205 -4.80 -1.54 -2.12
CA PHE A 205 -4.00 -0.45 -1.58
C PHE A 205 -3.70 -0.64 -0.09
N SER A 206 -2.43 -0.53 0.27
CA SER A 206 -1.98 -0.53 1.65
C SER A 206 -0.63 0.17 1.76
N LEU A 207 -0.52 1.13 2.66
CA LEU A 207 0.76 1.76 3.02
C LEU A 207 1.55 0.93 4.05
N ARG A 208 0.91 -0.09 4.63
CA ARG A 208 1.59 -1.03 5.54
C ARG A 208 1.95 -2.31 4.80
N PRO A 209 3.13 -2.88 5.03
CA PRO A 209 3.50 -4.15 4.44
C PRO A 209 2.62 -5.27 5.03
N THR A 210 1.67 -5.75 4.27
CA THR A 210 0.80 -6.87 4.64
C THR A 210 0.82 -7.94 3.55
N GLN A 211 0.66 -9.20 3.93
CA GLN A 211 0.55 -10.30 2.96
C GLN A 211 -0.90 -10.55 2.53
N VAL A 212 -1.85 -10.04 3.29
CA VAL A 212 -3.28 -10.22 3.06
C VAL A 212 -3.88 -8.90 2.58
N THR A 213 -4.77 -8.96 1.60
CA THR A 213 -5.56 -7.81 1.19
C THR A 213 -6.49 -7.40 2.32
N GLY A 214 -6.28 -6.18 2.83
CA GLY A 214 -7.11 -5.61 3.88
C GLY A 214 -8.44 -5.07 3.35
N ALA A 215 -9.39 -4.87 4.26
CA ALA A 215 -10.60 -4.14 3.94
C ALA A 215 -10.28 -2.67 3.66
N LEU A 216 -10.76 -2.14 2.54
CA LEU A 216 -10.51 -0.78 2.08
C LEU A 216 -11.81 -0.06 1.74
N ALA A 217 -11.90 1.18 2.19
CA ALA A 217 -12.94 2.13 1.82
C ALA A 217 -12.29 3.37 1.19
N VAL A 218 -12.82 3.85 0.08
CA VAL A 218 -12.30 5.00 -0.65
C VAL A 218 -13.40 6.06 -0.78
N THR A 219 -13.09 7.30 -0.46
CA THR A 219 -14.03 8.42 -0.57
C THR A 219 -13.34 9.71 -1.00
N SER A 220 -14.10 10.76 -1.27
CA SER A 220 -13.54 12.08 -1.54
C SER A 220 -12.96 12.71 -0.26
N LEU A 221 -11.98 13.59 -0.45
CA LEU A 221 -11.38 14.33 0.67
C LEU A 221 -12.45 15.18 1.38
N ALA A 222 -13.36 15.79 0.62
CA ALA A 222 -14.46 16.57 1.17
C ALA A 222 -15.38 15.77 2.09
N THR A 223 -15.72 14.52 1.72
CA THR A 223 -16.55 13.62 2.56
C THR A 223 -15.84 13.29 3.87
N ALA A 224 -14.56 12.99 3.82
CA ALA A 224 -13.77 12.68 5.03
C ALA A 224 -13.62 13.93 5.94
N GLN A 225 -13.41 15.09 5.38
CA GLN A 225 -13.33 16.35 6.13
C GLN A 225 -14.66 16.69 6.81
N ALA A 226 -15.78 16.46 6.11
CA ALA A 226 -17.10 16.64 6.69
C ALA A 226 -17.39 15.66 7.84
N LEU A 227 -16.88 14.41 7.74
CA LEU A 227 -16.90 13.44 8.84
C LEU A 227 -16.12 13.97 10.05
N LEU A 228 -14.96 14.55 9.83
CA LEU A 228 -14.09 15.10 10.86
C LEU A 228 -14.59 16.46 11.42
N ARG A 229 -15.70 16.98 10.88
CA ARG A 229 -16.28 18.29 11.25
C ARG A 229 -15.25 19.42 11.20
N ARG A 230 -14.36 19.39 10.21
CA ARG A 230 -13.37 20.44 9.97
C ARG A 230 -13.82 21.31 8.81
N ALA A 231 -13.76 22.63 9.03
CA ALA A 231 -14.09 23.61 7.98
C ALA A 231 -12.91 23.83 7.01
N GLU A 232 -11.68 23.63 7.49
CA GLU A 232 -10.49 23.79 6.66
C GLU A 232 -10.11 22.48 5.97
N PRO A 233 -9.58 22.54 4.73
CA PRO A 233 -9.09 21.36 4.04
C PRO A 233 -7.86 20.79 4.77
N ILE A 234 -8.03 19.61 5.35
CA ILE A 234 -6.99 18.91 6.12
C ILE A 234 -6.62 17.60 5.44
N ALA A 235 -5.40 17.15 5.70
CA ALA A 235 -4.86 15.85 5.32
C ALA A 235 -3.99 15.33 6.46
N ASN A 236 -3.67 14.04 6.45
CA ASN A 236 -2.68 13.43 7.34
C ASN A 236 -1.59 12.69 6.57
N THR A 237 -1.74 12.61 5.27
CA THR A 237 -0.82 11.87 4.40
C THR A 237 -0.54 12.69 3.14
N LEU A 238 0.73 12.71 2.72
CA LEU A 238 1.15 13.20 1.42
C LEU A 238 1.66 12.02 0.60
N LEU A 239 1.09 11.82 -0.58
CA LEU A 239 1.47 10.77 -1.51
C LEU A 239 2.25 11.40 -2.67
N SER A 240 3.50 10.97 -2.86
CA SER A 240 4.32 11.37 -3.99
C SER A 240 4.10 10.40 -5.13
N VAL A 241 3.74 10.93 -6.28
CA VAL A 241 3.47 10.14 -7.49
C VAL A 241 4.46 10.54 -8.57
N ALA A 242 4.91 9.54 -9.36
CA ALA A 242 5.70 9.80 -10.56
C ALA A 242 4.78 10.41 -11.63
N GLY A 243 5.24 11.48 -12.28
CA GLY A 243 4.63 12.02 -13.48
C GLY A 243 4.95 11.20 -14.72
#